data_37d9b537599890c1ed612471e45e5dfe
#
_entry.id   37d9b537599890c1ed612471e45e5dfe
#
_cell.length_a   1.000
_cell.length_b   1.000
_cell.length_c   1.000
_cell.angle_alpha   90.00
_cell.angle_beta   90.00
_cell.angle_gamma   90.00
#
_symmetry.space_group_name_H-M   'P 1'
#
loop_
_entity.id
_entity.type
_entity.pdbx_description
1 polymer ?
#
loop_
_entity_poly.entity_id
_entity_poly.type
_entity_poly.pdbx_seq_one_letter_code
_entity_poly.pdbx_strand_id
1 'polypeptide(L)'
;MRGSIYRVDLNGKIESHVEIPIDTQIRGRELIVLIDNGDSPPLVIDAVDADRRVTQLIFLAREQGRYQLLSGTPQCSTPRYDLSELGDQLKSAAAIELRPAALVAIPDYKPLDNLSALPLTGARIDLAAWKFRKPVQVSKAGAQQIELGPDVLARAVPDQRDLRIVTEDRQLPFLLERTSISRSVPLPQIAADDPKKPRLSRWSLRLPQAGTPITRVTCASGSALFQREMRLWEEVANERGDTFPRELGRASWKKAPNQAAQEFAIQLEVTPRSGTLFLETDNGDNRPIELHDFRGNYPVTRVVFKAASDSTQAIWIYYGNPSAAFPRYDVTLVADQLFRAERAAATLGPQEGTGSKTERITQTLSGSARYIFWGILGLVVAGLLLLISRLLPRNQ
;
A
#
# COMPACT_ATOMS: atom_id res chain seq x y z
N MET A 1 12.38 19.05 0.99
CA MET A 1 12.89 20.10 0.13
C MET A 1 11.72 20.77 -0.56
N ARG A 2 11.74 22.06 -0.78
CA ARG A 2 10.70 22.80 -1.49
C ARG A 2 11.31 23.67 -2.55
N GLY A 3 10.67 23.78 -3.71
CA GLY A 3 11.06 24.64 -4.81
C GLY A 3 9.82 25.08 -5.58
N SER A 4 9.95 26.08 -6.43
CA SER A 4 8.89 26.50 -7.35
C SER A 4 9.35 26.27 -8.78
N ILE A 5 8.44 25.81 -9.62
CA ILE A 5 8.63 25.71 -11.05
C ILE A 5 7.62 26.62 -11.75
N TYR A 6 8.03 27.31 -12.78
CA TYR A 6 7.16 28.13 -13.59
C TYR A 6 7.56 28.15 -15.06
N ARG A 7 6.60 28.41 -15.91
CA ARG A 7 6.80 28.71 -17.33
C ARG A 7 5.76 29.75 -17.72
N VAL A 8 6.21 30.92 -18.14
CA VAL A 8 5.36 32.08 -18.43
C VAL A 8 5.72 32.60 -19.81
N ASP A 9 4.72 32.97 -20.59
CA ASP A 9 4.92 33.72 -21.82
C ASP A 9 4.70 35.21 -21.53
N LEU A 10 5.78 35.97 -21.63
CA LEU A 10 5.77 37.42 -21.46
C LEU A 10 6.02 38.08 -22.81
N ASN A 11 4.94 38.49 -23.49
CA ASN A 11 4.99 39.17 -24.77
C ASN A 11 5.73 38.38 -25.89
N GLY A 12 5.50 37.07 -25.97
CA GLY A 12 6.12 36.19 -26.96
C GLY A 12 7.51 35.68 -26.54
N LYS A 13 7.99 36.03 -25.35
CA LYS A 13 9.19 35.48 -24.76
C LYS A 13 8.83 34.50 -23.64
N ILE A 14 9.19 33.23 -23.86
CA ILE A 14 8.99 32.19 -22.84
C ILE A 14 10.06 32.29 -21.77
N GLU A 15 9.68 32.56 -20.57
CA GLU A 15 10.54 32.48 -19.38
C GLU A 15 10.12 31.25 -18.59
N SER A 16 11.10 30.38 -18.27
CA SER A 16 10.83 29.15 -17.55
C SER A 16 11.90 28.86 -16.53
N HIS A 17 11.47 28.36 -15.38
CA HIS A 17 12.32 27.79 -14.34
C HIS A 17 11.72 26.44 -13.97
N VAL A 18 12.32 25.36 -14.45
CA VAL A 18 11.82 23.98 -14.32
C VAL A 18 12.84 23.07 -13.61
N GLU A 19 13.81 23.65 -12.95
CA GLU A 19 14.85 22.93 -12.22
C GLU A 19 14.65 23.06 -10.72
N ILE A 20 14.76 21.95 -10.00
CA ILE A 20 14.72 21.90 -8.54
C ILE A 20 16.07 21.38 -8.06
N PRO A 21 16.93 22.24 -7.48
CA PRO A 21 18.21 21.78 -6.94
C PRO A 21 17.99 20.86 -5.73
N ILE A 22 18.71 19.74 -5.72
CA ILE A 22 18.66 18.77 -4.64
C ILE A 22 19.99 18.82 -3.88
N ASP A 23 19.99 19.47 -2.72
CA ASP A 23 21.21 19.67 -1.91
C ASP A 23 21.48 18.52 -0.94
N THR A 24 20.65 17.48 -0.98
CA THR A 24 20.75 16.32 -0.10
C THR A 24 21.09 15.07 -0.89
N GLN A 25 21.99 14.25 -0.33
CA GLN A 25 22.30 12.96 -0.94
C GLN A 25 21.08 12.04 -0.91
N ILE A 26 20.60 11.67 -2.10
CA ILE A 26 19.49 10.75 -2.26
C ILE A 26 19.98 9.33 -1.95
N ARG A 27 19.37 8.67 -0.98
CA ARG A 27 19.68 7.27 -0.61
C ARG A 27 18.64 6.28 -1.10
N GLY A 28 17.44 6.77 -1.47
CA GLY A 28 16.35 5.98 -2.02
C GLY A 28 16.49 5.75 -3.52
N ARG A 29 15.73 4.82 -4.04
CA ARG A 29 15.60 4.57 -5.48
C ARG A 29 14.41 5.30 -6.10
N GLU A 30 13.58 5.92 -5.28
CA GLU A 30 12.36 6.61 -5.69
C GLU A 30 12.42 8.04 -5.18
N LEU A 31 12.09 8.99 -6.04
CA LEU A 31 11.85 10.38 -5.72
C LEU A 31 10.36 10.66 -5.90
N ILE A 32 9.75 11.28 -4.90
CA ILE A 32 8.37 11.70 -4.96
C ILE A 32 8.35 13.21 -5.07
N VAL A 33 7.76 13.70 -6.15
CA VAL A 33 7.49 15.12 -6.35
C VAL A 33 6.02 15.37 -6.04
N LEU A 34 5.77 16.21 -5.06
CA LEU A 34 4.43 16.71 -4.73
C LEU A 34 4.32 18.12 -5.27
N ILE A 35 3.33 18.37 -6.09
CA ILE A 35 3.06 19.67 -6.67
C ILE A 35 1.76 20.20 -6.07
N ASP A 36 1.87 21.35 -5.41
CA ASP A 36 0.72 22.11 -4.96
C ASP A 36 0.39 23.16 -6.05
N ASN A 37 -0.71 22.95 -6.74
CA ASN A 37 -1.12 23.81 -7.86
C ASN A 37 -1.87 25.08 -7.38
N GLY A 38 -2.22 25.17 -6.08
CA GLY A 38 -3.08 26.23 -5.58
C GLY A 38 -4.38 26.29 -6.38
N ASP A 39 -4.73 27.48 -6.87
CA ASP A 39 -5.92 27.73 -7.71
C ASP A 39 -5.66 27.50 -9.21
N SER A 40 -4.47 27.04 -9.59
CA SER A 40 -4.08 26.81 -10.98
C SER A 40 -4.41 25.39 -11.41
N PRO A 41 -4.70 25.14 -12.71
CA PRO A 41 -4.88 23.80 -13.21
C PRO A 41 -3.58 22.97 -13.06
N PRO A 42 -3.68 21.63 -12.92
CA PRO A 42 -2.51 20.77 -12.84
C PRO A 42 -1.56 20.96 -14.04
N LEU A 43 -0.27 20.96 -13.76
CA LEU A 43 0.75 21.01 -14.78
C LEU A 43 0.81 19.69 -15.56
N VAL A 44 0.93 19.78 -16.88
CA VAL A 44 1.24 18.62 -17.72
C VAL A 44 2.76 18.46 -17.72
N ILE A 45 3.24 17.33 -17.18
CA ILE A 45 4.66 17.00 -17.11
C ILE A 45 4.90 15.83 -18.06
N ASP A 46 5.63 16.10 -19.14
CA ASP A 46 5.92 15.10 -20.17
C ASP A 46 7.11 14.21 -19.77
N ALA A 47 8.12 14.77 -19.10
CA ALA A 47 9.30 14.06 -18.65
C ALA A 47 9.89 14.69 -17.39
N VAL A 48 10.60 13.88 -16.61
CA VAL A 48 11.41 14.34 -15.48
C VAL A 48 12.79 13.72 -15.63
N ASP A 49 13.79 14.59 -15.78
CA ASP A 49 15.19 14.20 -15.85
C ASP A 49 15.88 14.51 -14.53
N ALA A 50 16.90 13.74 -14.19
CA ALA A 50 17.72 13.97 -13.02
C ALA A 50 19.18 14.15 -13.39
N ASP A 51 19.70 15.34 -13.14
CA ASP A 51 21.11 15.64 -13.31
C ASP A 51 21.89 15.28 -12.04
N ARG A 52 23.01 14.61 -12.23
CA ARG A 52 23.92 14.29 -11.14
C ARG A 52 25.25 15.02 -11.30
N ARG A 53 25.86 15.40 -10.20
CA ARG A 53 27.24 15.91 -10.22
C ARG A 53 28.17 14.81 -10.72
N VAL A 54 28.99 15.15 -11.71
CA VAL A 54 30.00 14.24 -12.21
C VAL A 54 31.11 14.11 -11.16
N THR A 55 31.38 12.90 -10.75
CA THR A 55 32.48 12.56 -9.85
C THR A 55 33.60 11.96 -10.70
N GLN A 56 34.75 12.54 -10.65
CA GLN A 56 35.96 12.07 -11.36
C GLN A 56 36.93 11.46 -10.34
N LEU A 57 37.47 10.30 -10.66
CA LEU A 57 38.57 9.68 -9.94
C LEU A 57 39.85 9.89 -10.70
N ILE A 58 40.83 10.56 -10.09
CA ILE A 58 42.14 10.80 -10.67
C ILE A 58 43.17 9.97 -9.93
N PHE A 59 43.99 9.23 -10.65
CA PHE A 59 45.07 8.44 -10.06
C PHE A 59 46.32 8.44 -10.99
N LEU A 60 47.45 8.20 -10.38
CA LEU A 60 48.72 8.08 -11.11
C LEU A 60 49.00 6.59 -11.40
N ALA A 61 48.97 6.24 -12.70
CA ALA A 61 49.39 4.93 -13.15
C ALA A 61 50.92 4.94 -13.37
N ARG A 62 51.66 4.11 -12.58
CA ARG A 62 53.10 3.97 -12.69
C ARG A 62 53.54 3.10 -13.87
N GLU A 63 52.69 2.12 -14.18
CA GLU A 63 52.97 1.12 -15.20
C GLU A 63 51.73 0.94 -16.11
N GLN A 64 52.00 0.51 -17.33
CA GLN A 64 50.93 0.13 -18.23
C GLN A 64 50.37 -1.23 -17.83
N GLY A 65 49.08 -1.32 -17.60
CA GLY A 65 48.46 -2.56 -17.11
C GLY A 65 46.96 -2.49 -16.91
N ARG A 66 46.43 -3.55 -16.35
CA ARG A 66 45.03 -3.69 -16.01
C ARG A 66 44.79 -3.22 -14.58
N TYR A 67 43.96 -2.20 -14.43
CA TYR A 67 43.52 -1.69 -13.12
C TYR A 67 42.11 -2.10 -12.85
N GLN A 68 41.78 -2.30 -11.59
CA GLN A 68 40.42 -2.64 -11.13
C GLN A 68 39.90 -1.53 -10.22
N LEU A 69 38.71 -1.01 -10.51
CA LEU A 69 38.00 -0.11 -9.64
C LEU A 69 37.00 -0.95 -8.81
N LEU A 70 37.22 -1.02 -7.50
CA LEU A 70 36.33 -1.70 -6.58
C LEU A 70 35.37 -0.70 -5.95
N SER A 71 34.08 -1.04 -5.90
CA SER A 71 33.05 -0.19 -5.32
C SER A 71 31.95 -1.05 -4.68
N GLY A 72 31.13 -0.46 -3.81
CA GLY A 72 29.93 -1.11 -3.30
C GLY A 72 30.03 -1.72 -1.90
N THR A 73 31.14 -1.50 -1.16
CA THR A 73 31.17 -1.85 0.25
C THR A 73 30.81 -0.64 1.13
N PRO A 74 29.70 -0.69 1.90
CA PRO A 74 29.28 0.43 2.75
C PRO A 74 30.18 0.65 3.98
N GLN A 75 31.10 -0.27 4.24
CA GLN A 75 31.96 -0.25 5.42
C GLN A 75 33.38 0.18 5.14
N CYS A 76 33.69 0.52 3.89
CA CYS A 76 34.99 1.05 3.54
C CYS A 76 35.16 2.43 4.17
N SER A 77 36.17 2.58 5.00
CA SER A 77 36.57 3.91 5.46
C SER A 77 37.07 4.75 4.30
N THR A 78 36.87 6.05 4.39
CA THR A 78 37.41 6.99 3.39
C THR A 78 38.93 6.80 3.31
N PRO A 79 39.47 6.53 2.13
CA PRO A 79 40.94 6.38 1.99
C PRO A 79 41.64 7.70 2.32
N ARG A 80 42.77 7.60 3.01
CA ARG A 80 43.62 8.72 3.35
C ARG A 80 44.93 8.54 2.64
N TYR A 81 45.17 9.38 1.65
CA TYR A 81 46.40 9.41 0.88
C TYR A 81 47.12 10.74 1.09
N ASP A 82 48.46 10.75 1.12
CA ASP A 82 49.28 11.96 1.24
C ASP A 82 49.35 12.74 -0.10
N LEU A 83 48.18 12.78 -0.78
CA LEU A 83 48.04 13.46 -2.05
C LEU A 83 47.34 14.82 -1.93
N SER A 84 46.96 15.23 -0.72
CA SER A 84 46.24 16.48 -0.47
C SER A 84 47.03 17.70 -0.91
N GLU A 85 48.36 17.71 -0.72
CA GLU A 85 49.24 18.78 -1.12
C GLU A 85 49.53 18.81 -2.66
N LEU A 86 49.29 17.70 -3.33
CA LEU A 86 49.48 17.55 -4.77
C LEU A 86 48.17 17.73 -5.56
N GLY A 87 47.05 18.00 -4.87
CA GLY A 87 45.72 18.02 -5.48
C GLY A 87 45.60 18.97 -6.68
N ASP A 88 46.21 20.15 -6.61
CA ASP A 88 46.15 21.14 -7.70
C ASP A 88 47.10 20.77 -8.83
N GLN A 89 48.21 20.14 -8.54
CA GLN A 89 49.12 19.62 -9.58
C GLN A 89 48.51 18.43 -10.33
N LEU A 90 47.81 17.56 -9.62
CA LEU A 90 47.05 16.43 -10.24
C LEU A 90 45.91 16.92 -11.12
N LYS A 91 45.22 18.00 -10.74
CA LYS A 91 44.16 18.61 -11.55
C LYS A 91 44.68 19.27 -12.83
N SER A 92 45.89 19.82 -12.78
CA SER A 92 46.55 20.48 -13.92
C SER A 92 47.35 19.53 -14.80
N ALA A 93 47.58 18.29 -14.35
CA ALA A 93 48.33 17.32 -15.15
C ALA A 93 47.54 16.89 -16.40
N ALA A 94 48.29 16.63 -17.49
CA ALA A 94 47.69 16.04 -18.68
C ALA A 94 47.15 14.64 -18.34
N ALA A 95 45.82 14.53 -18.22
CA ALA A 95 45.15 13.29 -17.87
C ALA A 95 44.68 12.54 -19.11
N ILE A 96 44.81 11.22 -19.10
CA ILE A 96 44.22 10.35 -20.09
C ILE A 96 42.87 9.93 -19.56
N GLU A 97 41.79 10.19 -20.30
CA GLU A 97 40.46 9.76 -19.93
C GLU A 97 40.33 8.24 -20.08
N LEU A 98 39.99 7.57 -18.99
CA LEU A 98 39.74 6.15 -18.97
C LEU A 98 38.24 5.89 -18.82
N ARG A 99 37.74 4.96 -19.60
CA ARG A 99 36.36 4.47 -19.45
C ARG A 99 36.38 3.12 -18.74
N PRO A 100 35.71 2.97 -17.60
CA PRO A 100 35.61 1.67 -16.92
C PRO A 100 34.87 0.70 -17.83
N ALA A 101 35.25 -0.58 -17.77
CA ALA A 101 34.50 -1.67 -18.37
C ALA A 101 33.16 -1.85 -17.63
N ALA A 102 32.29 -2.73 -18.14
CA ALA A 102 31.02 -3.07 -17.49
C ALA A 102 31.25 -3.54 -16.06
N LEU A 103 30.33 -3.15 -15.18
CA LEU A 103 30.35 -3.57 -13.78
C LEU A 103 30.16 -5.08 -13.68
N VAL A 104 31.09 -5.75 -12.99
CA VAL A 104 31.03 -7.19 -12.74
C VAL A 104 30.86 -7.40 -11.25
N ALA A 105 29.86 -8.17 -10.84
CA ALA A 105 29.70 -8.56 -9.46
C ALA A 105 30.86 -9.48 -9.02
N ILE A 106 31.36 -9.26 -7.80
CA ILE A 106 32.34 -10.17 -7.17
C ILE A 106 31.58 -11.37 -6.63
N PRO A 107 31.79 -12.60 -7.17
CA PRO A 107 30.97 -13.75 -6.81
C PRO A 107 31.02 -14.12 -5.31
N ASP A 108 32.20 -13.96 -4.72
CA ASP A 108 32.47 -14.30 -3.33
C ASP A 108 32.22 -13.16 -2.35
N TYR A 109 31.66 -12.03 -2.83
CA TYR A 109 31.35 -10.92 -1.93
C TYR A 109 30.20 -11.31 -0.99
N LYS A 110 30.54 -11.37 0.28
CA LYS A 110 29.56 -11.53 1.36
C LYS A 110 29.34 -10.17 1.99
N PRO A 111 28.14 -9.57 1.87
CA PRO A 111 27.85 -8.34 2.61
C PRO A 111 28.00 -8.63 4.09
N LEU A 112 28.73 -7.78 4.81
CA LEU A 112 28.79 -7.87 6.26
C LEU A 112 27.39 -7.62 6.79
N ASP A 113 26.92 -8.55 7.64
CA ASP A 113 25.62 -8.43 8.30
C ASP A 113 25.70 -7.30 9.35
N ASN A 114 25.40 -6.07 8.91
CA ASN A 114 25.30 -4.90 9.80
C ASN A 114 24.19 -5.05 10.86
N LEU A 115 23.40 -6.09 10.74
CA LEU A 115 22.29 -6.42 11.61
C LEU A 115 22.61 -7.67 12.45
N SER A 116 23.89 -8.05 12.60
CA SER A 116 24.32 -9.26 13.32
C SER A 116 23.81 -9.29 14.77
N ALA A 117 23.76 -8.13 15.42
CA ALA A 117 23.22 -7.99 16.78
C ALA A 117 21.70 -8.11 16.88
N LEU A 118 20.98 -8.10 15.72
CA LEU A 118 19.54 -8.17 15.71
C LEU A 118 19.08 -9.61 15.95
N PRO A 119 18.30 -9.91 17.01
CA PRO A 119 17.76 -11.24 17.20
C PRO A 119 16.83 -11.62 16.03
N LEU A 120 17.05 -12.81 15.48
CA LEU A 120 16.24 -13.33 14.39
C LEU A 120 14.84 -13.76 14.84
N THR A 121 14.73 -14.21 16.09
CA THR A 121 13.47 -14.72 16.64
C THR A 121 13.17 -14.08 17.99
N GLY A 122 11.90 -13.78 18.20
CA GLY A 122 11.34 -13.30 19.45
C GLY A 122 10.70 -14.42 20.29
N ALA A 123 9.78 -14.05 21.16
CA ALA A 123 9.04 -14.97 22.01
C ALA A 123 8.09 -15.89 21.21
N ARG A 124 7.75 -17.02 21.82
CA ARG A 124 6.66 -17.86 21.32
C ARG A 124 5.33 -17.13 21.38
N ILE A 125 4.42 -17.49 20.50
CA ILE A 125 3.10 -16.88 20.41
C ILE A 125 2.04 -17.95 20.16
N ASP A 126 0.92 -17.83 20.87
CA ASP A 126 -0.28 -18.58 20.55
C ASP A 126 -1.06 -17.85 19.44
N LEU A 127 -1.30 -18.53 18.34
CA LEU A 127 -1.90 -17.98 17.12
C LEU A 127 -3.38 -18.34 16.95
N ALA A 128 -4.00 -19.00 17.92
CA ALA A 128 -5.39 -19.47 17.84
C ALA A 128 -6.40 -18.33 17.57
N ALA A 129 -6.10 -17.11 18.02
CA ALA A 129 -6.97 -15.94 17.83
C ALA A 129 -6.81 -15.22 16.47
N TRP A 130 -5.82 -15.59 15.66
CA TRP A 130 -5.60 -14.99 14.34
C TRP A 130 -6.39 -15.73 13.27
N LYS A 131 -7.18 -15.00 12.49
CA LYS A 131 -8.11 -15.56 11.50
C LYS A 131 -7.46 -15.87 10.16
N PHE A 132 -6.40 -15.17 9.80
CA PHE A 132 -5.78 -15.23 8.48
C PHE A 132 -4.27 -15.32 8.57
N ARG A 133 -3.68 -16.02 7.61
CA ARG A 133 -2.24 -16.05 7.40
C ARG A 133 -1.89 -16.09 5.92
N LYS A 134 -0.67 -15.70 5.58
CA LYS A 134 -0.07 -15.87 4.25
C LYS A 134 1.37 -16.36 4.39
N PRO A 135 1.83 -17.25 3.51
CA PRO A 135 3.23 -17.61 3.47
C PRO A 135 4.05 -16.43 2.95
N VAL A 136 5.22 -16.23 3.54
CA VAL A 136 6.19 -15.22 3.15
C VAL A 136 7.33 -15.90 2.42
N GLN A 137 7.59 -15.50 1.18
CA GLN A 137 8.69 -16.00 0.38
C GLN A 137 9.85 -15.03 0.44
N VAL A 138 10.98 -15.50 0.88
CA VAL A 138 12.23 -14.76 1.02
C VAL A 138 13.25 -15.29 0.03
N SER A 139 13.87 -14.41 -0.75
CA SER A 139 14.81 -14.79 -1.81
C SER A 139 16.28 -14.84 -1.35
N LYS A 140 16.64 -14.06 -0.34
CA LYS A 140 18.00 -14.00 0.23
C LYS A 140 17.95 -13.67 1.70
N ALA A 141 19.01 -13.95 2.44
CA ALA A 141 19.17 -13.54 3.83
C ALA A 141 19.28 -12.02 4.00
N GLY A 142 19.13 -11.55 5.23
CA GLY A 142 19.31 -10.16 5.61
C GLY A 142 17.99 -9.40 5.74
N ALA A 143 18.03 -8.09 5.57
CA ALA A 143 16.83 -7.26 5.68
C ALA A 143 15.85 -7.53 4.55
N GLN A 144 14.60 -7.72 4.92
CA GLN A 144 13.48 -7.98 4.02
C GLN A 144 12.45 -6.87 4.13
N GLN A 145 11.72 -6.62 3.04
CA GLN A 145 10.53 -5.79 3.08
C GLN A 145 9.35 -6.49 2.41
N ILE A 146 8.18 -6.42 3.02
CA ILE A 146 6.91 -6.88 2.47
C ILE A 146 6.03 -5.65 2.27
N GLU A 147 5.57 -5.39 1.06
CA GLU A 147 4.52 -4.42 0.82
C GLU A 147 3.16 -5.09 1.06
N LEU A 148 2.37 -4.51 1.98
CA LEU A 148 1.05 -5.06 2.33
C LEU A 148 0.05 -4.72 1.24
N GLY A 149 -0.53 -5.75 0.64
CA GLY A 149 -1.59 -5.61 -0.35
C GLY A 149 -2.94 -5.20 0.28
N PRO A 150 -3.90 -4.74 -0.55
CA PRO A 150 -5.23 -4.33 -0.08
C PRO A 150 -5.99 -5.46 0.62
N ASP A 151 -5.73 -6.70 0.28
CA ASP A 151 -6.33 -7.88 0.89
C ASP A 151 -5.89 -8.11 2.35
N VAL A 152 -4.63 -7.82 2.67
CA VAL A 152 -4.13 -7.83 4.05
C VAL A 152 -4.63 -6.60 4.80
N LEU A 153 -4.50 -5.41 4.20
CA LEU A 153 -4.89 -4.14 4.82
C LEU A 153 -6.38 -4.07 5.15
N ALA A 154 -7.24 -4.68 4.34
CA ALA A 154 -8.68 -4.71 4.56
C ALA A 154 -9.11 -5.62 5.73
N ARG A 155 -8.28 -6.60 6.09
CA ARG A 155 -8.61 -7.62 7.11
C ARG A 155 -7.80 -7.50 8.40
N ALA A 156 -6.64 -6.87 8.32
CA ALA A 156 -5.90 -6.46 9.50
C ALA A 156 -6.66 -5.36 10.25
N VAL A 157 -6.39 -5.21 11.54
CA VAL A 157 -6.90 -4.07 12.30
C VAL A 157 -6.35 -2.77 11.65
N PRO A 158 -7.12 -1.68 11.59
CA PRO A 158 -6.73 -0.47 10.85
C PRO A 158 -5.36 0.12 11.20
N ASP A 159 -4.92 -0.03 12.43
CA ASP A 159 -3.59 0.38 12.90
C ASP A 159 -2.50 -0.70 12.75
N GLN A 160 -2.86 -1.87 12.18
CA GLN A 160 -1.99 -3.03 11.93
C GLN A 160 -1.35 -3.63 13.19
N ARG A 161 -1.91 -3.37 14.40
CA ARG A 161 -1.39 -3.91 15.67
C ARG A 161 -1.47 -5.43 15.78
N ASP A 162 -2.30 -6.06 14.98
CA ASP A 162 -2.52 -7.51 14.93
C ASP A 162 -1.58 -8.26 13.98
N LEU A 163 -0.72 -7.55 13.24
CA LEU A 163 0.26 -8.21 12.39
C LEU A 163 1.29 -8.97 13.23
N ARG A 164 1.62 -10.18 12.80
CA ARG A 164 2.73 -10.98 13.34
C ARG A 164 3.43 -11.69 12.20
N ILE A 165 4.75 -11.64 12.20
CA ILE A 165 5.56 -12.54 11.36
C ILE A 165 6.03 -13.66 12.25
N VAL A 166 5.86 -14.89 11.80
CA VAL A 166 6.12 -16.08 12.62
C VAL A 166 6.82 -17.14 11.79
N THR A 167 7.80 -17.78 12.38
CA THR A 167 8.42 -19.01 11.90
C THR A 167 8.27 -20.07 12.97
N GLU A 168 7.76 -21.25 12.64
CA GLU A 168 7.33 -22.28 13.57
C GLU A 168 6.29 -21.72 14.58
N ASP A 169 6.69 -21.51 15.85
CA ASP A 169 5.87 -20.96 16.93
C ASP A 169 6.47 -19.65 17.50
N ARG A 170 7.52 -19.10 16.85
CA ARG A 170 8.25 -17.92 17.31
C ARG A 170 8.01 -16.73 16.41
N GLN A 171 7.85 -15.58 17.03
CA GLN A 171 7.74 -14.32 16.32
C GLN A 171 9.07 -13.92 15.69
N LEU A 172 9.04 -13.34 14.50
CA LEU A 172 10.15 -12.58 13.95
C LEU A 172 9.89 -11.09 14.23
N PRO A 173 10.80 -10.41 14.92
CA PRO A 173 10.68 -8.97 15.15
C PRO A 173 10.66 -8.19 13.83
N PHE A 174 9.78 -7.22 13.74
CA PHE A 174 9.62 -6.38 12.54
C PHE A 174 9.30 -4.93 12.89
N LEU A 175 9.45 -4.06 11.92
CA LEU A 175 9.02 -2.66 11.95
C LEU A 175 7.97 -2.41 10.87
N LEU A 176 7.06 -1.49 11.13
CA LEU A 176 6.13 -0.97 10.14
C LEU A 176 6.66 0.34 9.56
N GLU A 177 6.82 0.38 8.25
CA GLU A 177 7.18 1.57 7.49
C GLU A 177 5.92 2.10 6.79
N ARG A 178 5.43 3.27 7.21
CA ARG A 178 4.37 3.98 6.50
C ARG A 178 5.02 4.95 5.52
N THR A 179 4.79 4.72 4.25
CA THR A 179 5.41 5.51 3.18
C THR A 179 4.49 6.63 2.72
N SER A 180 5.04 7.61 2.01
CA SER A 180 4.26 8.61 1.26
C SER A 180 3.79 8.10 -0.11
N ILE A 181 4.14 6.87 -0.47
CA ILE A 181 3.77 6.25 -1.74
C ILE A 181 2.33 5.78 -1.66
N SER A 182 1.58 5.97 -2.75
CA SER A 182 0.25 5.41 -2.93
C SER A 182 0.27 4.38 -4.06
N ARG A 183 -0.55 3.35 -3.90
CA ARG A 183 -0.88 2.40 -4.98
C ARG A 183 -2.33 2.56 -5.37
N SER A 184 -2.65 2.23 -6.61
CA SER A 184 -4.02 2.27 -7.11
C SER A 184 -4.53 0.87 -7.41
N VAL A 185 -5.81 0.64 -7.14
CA VAL A 185 -6.55 -0.55 -7.55
C VAL A 185 -7.71 -0.14 -8.44
N PRO A 186 -8.03 -0.90 -9.49
CA PRO A 186 -9.21 -0.63 -10.30
C PRO A 186 -10.47 -0.83 -9.46
N LEU A 187 -11.46 0.04 -9.69
CA LEU A 187 -12.78 -0.07 -9.10
C LEU A 187 -13.78 -0.34 -10.21
N PRO A 188 -14.16 -1.60 -10.47
CA PRO A 188 -15.20 -1.93 -11.43
C PRO A 188 -16.46 -1.14 -11.12
N GLN A 189 -17.04 -0.52 -12.16
CA GLN A 189 -18.22 0.31 -12.05
C GLN A 189 -19.44 -0.36 -12.71
N ILE A 190 -20.60 -0.08 -12.14
CA ILE A 190 -21.89 -0.41 -12.72
C ILE A 190 -22.76 0.86 -12.60
N ALA A 191 -23.46 1.24 -13.67
CA ALA A 191 -24.48 2.29 -13.59
C ALA A 191 -25.55 1.86 -12.60
N ALA A 192 -25.91 2.75 -11.69
CA ALA A 192 -26.83 2.48 -10.59
C ALA A 192 -27.90 3.60 -10.48
N ASP A 193 -28.30 4.16 -11.62
CA ASP A 193 -29.27 5.24 -11.69
C ASP A 193 -30.63 4.79 -11.11
N ASP A 194 -31.26 5.69 -10.38
CA ASP A 194 -32.59 5.47 -9.82
C ASP A 194 -33.65 6.03 -10.79
N PRO A 195 -34.51 5.19 -11.39
CA PRO A 195 -35.54 5.66 -12.31
C PRO A 195 -36.53 6.68 -11.70
N LYS A 196 -36.64 6.68 -10.36
CA LYS A 196 -37.48 7.66 -9.63
C LYS A 196 -36.82 9.03 -9.48
N LYS A 197 -35.52 9.12 -9.80
CA LYS A 197 -34.69 10.33 -9.66
C LYS A 197 -33.92 10.60 -10.98
N PRO A 198 -34.59 10.94 -12.07
CA PRO A 198 -33.97 10.99 -13.41
C PRO A 198 -32.88 12.07 -13.55
N ARG A 199 -32.81 13.03 -12.62
CA ARG A 199 -31.76 14.06 -12.59
C ARG A 199 -30.49 13.59 -11.92
N LEU A 200 -30.54 12.48 -11.16
CA LEU A 200 -29.38 11.95 -10.45
C LEU A 200 -28.69 10.89 -11.29
N SER A 201 -27.40 11.05 -11.53
CA SER A 201 -26.54 9.98 -12.01
C SER A 201 -25.81 9.33 -10.84
N ARG A 202 -25.78 8.01 -10.83
CA ARG A 202 -25.14 7.23 -9.78
C ARG A 202 -24.31 6.09 -10.38
N TRP A 203 -23.10 5.94 -9.87
CA TRP A 203 -22.21 4.84 -10.21
C TRP A 203 -21.93 4.01 -8.93
N SER A 204 -22.11 2.70 -9.04
CA SER A 204 -21.71 1.73 -8.03
C SER A 204 -20.29 1.28 -8.32
N LEU A 205 -19.38 1.48 -7.39
CA LEU A 205 -17.96 1.16 -7.48
C LEU A 205 -17.66 0.01 -6.52
N ARG A 206 -17.11 -1.09 -7.04
CA ARG A 206 -16.79 -2.25 -6.22
C ARG A 206 -15.34 -2.20 -5.74
N LEU A 207 -15.14 -2.24 -4.43
CA LEU A 207 -13.83 -2.41 -3.82
C LEU A 207 -13.34 -3.87 -3.96
N PRO A 208 -12.02 -4.12 -4.02
CA PRO A 208 -11.47 -5.48 -4.00
C PRO A 208 -11.95 -6.28 -2.80
N GLN A 209 -12.08 -5.61 -1.64
CA GLN A 209 -12.65 -6.16 -0.40
C GLN A 209 -13.28 -5.03 0.42
N ALA A 210 -14.29 -5.37 1.21
CA ALA A 210 -14.82 -4.48 2.24
C ALA A 210 -13.72 -4.12 3.23
N GLY A 211 -13.63 -2.84 3.63
CA GLY A 211 -12.60 -2.37 4.53
C GLY A 211 -11.25 -2.03 3.86
N THR A 212 -11.12 -2.12 2.53
CA THR A 212 -9.91 -1.66 1.84
C THR A 212 -9.66 -0.17 2.16
N PRO A 213 -8.49 0.21 2.71
CA PRO A 213 -8.26 1.56 3.24
C PRO A 213 -7.88 2.55 2.12
N ILE A 214 -8.77 2.71 1.15
CA ILE A 214 -8.59 3.73 0.12
C ILE A 214 -8.77 5.13 0.73
N THR A 215 -7.94 6.06 0.28
CA THR A 215 -7.96 7.46 0.71
C THR A 215 -8.42 8.41 -0.37
N ARG A 216 -8.45 7.95 -1.63
CA ARG A 216 -8.82 8.76 -2.79
C ARG A 216 -9.42 7.87 -3.85
N VAL A 217 -10.48 8.34 -4.48
CA VAL A 217 -11.04 7.76 -5.71
C VAL A 217 -10.74 8.70 -6.86
N THR A 218 -10.26 8.15 -7.98
CA THR A 218 -10.00 8.90 -9.20
C THR A 218 -10.76 8.29 -10.39
N CYS A 219 -11.05 9.09 -11.39
CA CYS A 219 -11.65 8.66 -12.64
C CYS A 219 -11.34 9.63 -13.79
N ALA A 220 -11.63 9.22 -15.00
CA ALA A 220 -11.61 10.05 -16.19
C ALA A 220 -13.03 10.36 -16.67
N SER A 221 -13.20 11.39 -17.50
CA SER A 221 -14.47 11.73 -18.12
C SER A 221 -14.35 11.95 -19.63
N GLY A 222 -15.23 11.30 -20.39
CA GLY A 222 -15.41 11.54 -21.83
C GLY A 222 -16.14 12.84 -22.17
N SER A 223 -16.89 13.44 -21.20
CA SER A 223 -17.65 14.67 -21.41
C SER A 223 -16.73 15.86 -21.62
N ALA A 224 -17.04 16.71 -22.64
CA ALA A 224 -16.20 17.85 -23.00
C ALA A 224 -16.39 19.09 -22.12
N LEU A 225 -17.58 19.26 -21.55
CA LEU A 225 -17.97 20.43 -20.75
C LEU A 225 -18.92 20.02 -19.64
N PHE A 226 -18.54 20.29 -18.40
CA PHE A 226 -19.43 20.13 -17.24
C PHE A 226 -18.91 20.84 -16.02
N GLN A 227 -19.80 21.13 -15.09
CA GLN A 227 -19.50 21.43 -13.69
C GLN A 227 -20.50 20.66 -12.83
N ARG A 228 -20.01 19.83 -11.91
CA ARG A 228 -20.84 18.97 -11.06
C ARG A 228 -20.31 18.89 -9.64
N GLU A 229 -21.23 18.92 -8.68
CA GLU A 229 -20.97 18.54 -7.32
C GLU A 229 -21.07 17.02 -7.20
N MET A 230 -19.98 16.41 -6.77
CA MET A 230 -19.86 14.97 -6.63
C MET A 230 -19.92 14.58 -5.16
N ARG A 231 -20.67 13.54 -4.85
CA ARG A 231 -20.78 12.97 -3.53
C ARG A 231 -20.40 11.50 -3.57
N LEU A 232 -19.47 11.10 -2.72
CA LEU A 232 -19.08 9.70 -2.54
C LEU A 232 -19.63 9.23 -1.19
N TRP A 233 -20.34 8.10 -1.20
CA TRP A 233 -20.96 7.54 0.00
C TRP A 233 -21.02 6.01 -0.07
N GLU A 234 -21.36 5.37 1.04
CA GLU A 234 -21.55 3.92 1.14
C GLU A 234 -22.78 3.61 1.99
N GLU A 235 -23.31 2.40 1.84
CA GLU A 235 -24.32 1.86 2.76
C GLU A 235 -23.64 1.08 3.88
N VAL A 236 -23.95 1.42 5.12
CA VAL A 236 -23.48 0.71 6.31
C VAL A 236 -24.67 0.28 7.15
N ALA A 237 -24.58 -0.92 7.74
CA ALA A 237 -25.58 -1.41 8.67
C ALA A 237 -25.28 -0.96 10.10
N ASN A 238 -26.31 -0.60 10.85
CA ASN A 238 -26.23 -0.39 12.28
C ASN A 238 -26.29 -1.75 13.03
N GLU A 239 -26.21 -1.72 14.35
CA GLU A 239 -26.29 -2.92 15.19
C GLU A 239 -27.65 -3.66 15.10
N ARG A 240 -28.70 -2.97 14.65
CA ARG A 240 -30.03 -3.54 14.44
C ARG A 240 -30.23 -4.14 13.06
N GLY A 241 -29.24 -3.96 12.16
CA GLY A 241 -29.30 -4.41 10.77
C GLY A 241 -29.94 -3.42 9.80
N ASP A 242 -30.37 -2.23 10.26
CA ASP A 242 -30.86 -1.18 9.37
C ASP A 242 -29.70 -0.56 8.60
N THR A 243 -29.87 -0.33 7.31
CA THR A 243 -28.86 0.30 6.45
C THR A 243 -29.10 1.79 6.37
N PHE A 244 -28.00 2.56 6.41
CA PHE A 244 -28.02 4.00 6.22
C PHE A 244 -26.85 4.48 5.36
N PRO A 245 -27.02 5.57 4.59
CA PRO A 245 -25.96 6.13 3.80
C PRO A 245 -24.94 6.85 4.69
N ARG A 246 -23.66 6.49 4.56
CA ARG A 246 -22.53 7.17 5.20
C ARG A 246 -21.72 7.88 4.13
N GLU A 247 -21.61 9.19 4.25
CA GLU A 247 -20.80 9.99 3.35
C GLU A 247 -19.32 9.74 3.59
N LEU A 248 -18.55 9.66 2.52
CA LEU A 248 -17.11 9.41 2.52
C LEU A 248 -16.33 10.63 2.04
N GLY A 249 -16.92 11.48 1.21
CA GLY A 249 -16.29 12.70 0.71
C GLY A 249 -17.10 13.40 -0.36
N ARG A 250 -16.71 14.65 -0.68
CA ARG A 250 -17.29 15.48 -1.72
C ARG A 250 -16.23 16.14 -2.57
N ALA A 251 -16.57 16.51 -3.80
CA ALA A 251 -15.72 17.31 -4.66
C ALA A 251 -16.56 18.08 -5.68
N SER A 252 -16.10 19.27 -6.06
CA SER A 252 -16.65 20.01 -7.19
C SER A 252 -15.76 19.77 -8.42
N TRP A 253 -16.30 19.13 -9.44
CA TRP A 253 -15.58 18.82 -10.68
C TRP A 253 -16.01 19.74 -11.80
N LYS A 254 -15.05 20.30 -12.51
CA LYS A 254 -15.30 21.14 -13.69
C LYS A 254 -14.38 20.75 -14.83
N LYS A 255 -14.90 20.80 -16.05
CA LYS A 255 -14.14 20.65 -17.28
C LYS A 255 -14.67 21.66 -18.30
N ALA A 256 -13.78 22.37 -18.96
CA ALA A 256 -14.10 23.28 -20.02
C ALA A 256 -13.64 22.71 -21.38
N PRO A 257 -14.24 23.15 -22.51
CA PRO A 257 -13.78 22.75 -23.84
C PRO A 257 -12.30 23.10 -24.02
N ASN A 258 -11.58 22.28 -24.77
CA ASN A 258 -10.15 22.45 -25.07
C ASN A 258 -9.17 22.30 -23.87
N GLN A 259 -9.64 21.86 -22.72
CA GLN A 259 -8.72 21.44 -21.65
C GLN A 259 -8.15 20.06 -21.96
N ALA A 260 -6.87 19.87 -21.61
CA ALA A 260 -6.22 18.58 -21.69
C ALA A 260 -7.00 17.52 -20.89
N ALA A 261 -6.78 16.24 -21.20
CA ALA A 261 -7.32 15.15 -20.40
C ALA A 261 -6.88 15.32 -18.95
N GLN A 262 -7.85 15.35 -18.03
CA GLN A 262 -7.59 15.53 -16.61
C GLN A 262 -8.21 14.37 -15.84
N GLU A 263 -7.53 13.97 -14.78
CA GLU A 263 -8.04 13.01 -13.81
C GLU A 263 -8.90 13.75 -12.78
N PHE A 264 -10.11 13.27 -12.57
CA PHE A 264 -10.99 13.77 -11.52
C PHE A 264 -10.79 12.98 -10.25
N ALA A 265 -10.77 13.65 -9.13
CA ALA A 265 -10.48 13.02 -7.86
C ALA A 265 -11.46 13.45 -6.77
N ILE A 266 -11.72 12.53 -5.85
CA ILE A 266 -12.42 12.79 -4.60
C ILE A 266 -11.62 12.16 -3.45
N GLN A 267 -11.30 12.98 -2.46
CA GLN A 267 -10.62 12.52 -1.25
C GLN A 267 -11.65 11.92 -0.30
N LEU A 268 -11.27 10.84 0.37
CA LEU A 268 -12.07 10.24 1.40
C LEU A 268 -11.64 10.77 2.77
N GLU A 269 -12.59 11.26 3.54
CA GLU A 269 -12.39 11.73 4.91
C GLU A 269 -12.31 10.58 5.91
N VAL A 270 -12.90 9.45 5.54
CA VAL A 270 -12.96 8.25 6.38
C VAL A 270 -12.76 6.98 5.55
N THR A 271 -12.21 5.94 6.18
CA THR A 271 -12.01 4.64 5.53
C THR A 271 -13.37 3.96 5.26
N PRO A 272 -13.60 3.45 4.05
CA PRO A 272 -14.78 2.66 3.72
C PRO A 272 -14.92 1.40 4.58
N ARG A 273 -16.16 1.05 4.92
CA ARG A 273 -16.50 -0.20 5.62
C ARG A 273 -17.19 -1.19 4.70
N SER A 274 -17.92 -0.68 3.71
CA SER A 274 -18.63 -1.49 2.71
C SER A 274 -17.69 -1.96 1.60
N GLY A 275 -18.07 -3.01 0.91
CA GLY A 275 -17.41 -3.46 -0.34
C GLY A 275 -17.91 -2.72 -1.58
N THR A 276 -18.89 -1.84 -1.43
CA THR A 276 -19.50 -1.08 -2.54
C THR A 276 -19.60 0.39 -2.14
N LEU A 277 -19.09 1.26 -3.00
CA LEU A 277 -19.22 2.71 -2.87
C LEU A 277 -20.16 3.25 -3.93
N PHE A 278 -20.82 4.33 -3.64
CA PHE A 278 -21.69 5.03 -4.57
C PHE A 278 -21.17 6.44 -4.82
N LEU A 279 -20.88 6.73 -6.08
CA LEU A 279 -20.61 8.09 -6.54
C LEU A 279 -21.90 8.65 -7.14
N GLU A 280 -22.28 9.85 -6.74
CA GLU A 280 -23.56 10.45 -7.14
C GLU A 280 -23.39 11.92 -7.51
N THR A 281 -24.15 12.40 -8.49
CA THR A 281 -24.25 13.81 -8.83
C THR A 281 -25.66 14.17 -9.30
N ASP A 282 -26.08 15.39 -9.00
CA ASP A 282 -27.27 15.99 -9.59
C ASP A 282 -26.89 16.69 -10.91
N ASN A 283 -27.47 16.24 -12.01
CA ASN A 283 -27.24 16.81 -13.33
C ASN A 283 -27.99 18.12 -13.55
N GLY A 284 -28.99 18.45 -12.69
CA GLY A 284 -29.87 19.58 -12.90
C GLY A 284 -30.61 19.45 -14.21
N ASP A 285 -30.50 20.47 -15.07
CA ASP A 285 -31.09 20.51 -16.39
C ASP A 285 -30.12 20.09 -17.52
N ASN A 286 -28.97 19.52 -17.16
CA ASN A 286 -27.96 19.10 -18.12
C ASN A 286 -28.00 17.58 -18.34
N ARG A 287 -27.36 17.16 -19.45
CA ARG A 287 -27.18 15.73 -19.73
C ARG A 287 -26.25 15.08 -18.68
N PRO A 288 -26.48 13.79 -18.40
CA PRO A 288 -25.53 13.00 -17.59
C PRO A 288 -24.11 13.09 -18.13
N ILE A 289 -23.12 13.09 -17.22
CA ILE A 289 -21.70 13.03 -17.56
C ILE A 289 -21.24 11.58 -17.72
N GLU A 290 -20.28 11.35 -18.61
CA GLU A 290 -19.67 10.04 -18.81
C GLU A 290 -18.41 9.95 -17.97
N LEU A 291 -18.36 8.98 -17.06
CA LEU A 291 -17.21 8.71 -16.20
C LEU A 291 -16.72 7.27 -16.44
N HIS A 292 -15.40 7.10 -16.46
CA HIS A 292 -14.75 5.81 -16.68
C HIS A 292 -13.42 5.72 -15.95
N ASP A 293 -12.77 4.54 -15.96
CA ASP A 293 -11.45 4.28 -15.39
C ASP A 293 -11.33 4.61 -13.90
N PHE A 294 -12.33 4.19 -13.13
CA PHE A 294 -12.30 4.41 -11.69
C PHE A 294 -11.19 3.63 -11.00
N ARG A 295 -10.46 4.33 -10.16
CA ARG A 295 -9.38 3.78 -9.34
C ARG A 295 -9.50 4.23 -7.90
N GLY A 296 -9.18 3.32 -6.98
CA GLY A 296 -9.05 3.62 -5.57
C GLY A 296 -7.58 3.67 -5.17
N ASN A 297 -7.15 4.73 -4.54
CA ASN A 297 -5.77 4.90 -4.10
C ASN A 297 -5.64 4.61 -2.60
N TYR A 298 -4.64 3.82 -2.21
CA TYR A 298 -4.36 3.48 -0.82
C TYR A 298 -2.88 3.71 -0.48
N PRO A 299 -2.56 4.10 0.77
CA PRO A 299 -1.18 4.32 1.18
C PRO A 299 -0.42 2.99 1.31
N VAL A 300 0.82 2.99 0.84
CA VAL A 300 1.70 1.83 0.96
C VAL A 300 2.22 1.71 2.38
N THR A 301 1.94 0.57 3.00
CA THR A 301 2.53 0.15 4.27
C THR A 301 3.45 -1.05 4.02
N ARG A 302 4.66 -0.99 4.56
CA ARG A 302 5.65 -2.07 4.45
C ARG A 302 5.97 -2.63 5.83
N VAL A 303 6.18 -3.93 5.87
CA VAL A 303 6.74 -4.65 7.02
C VAL A 303 8.20 -4.91 6.73
N VAL A 304 9.09 -4.48 7.62
CA VAL A 304 10.54 -4.62 7.47
C VAL A 304 11.06 -5.50 8.59
N PHE A 305 11.75 -6.58 8.24
CA PHE A 305 12.27 -7.57 9.19
C PHE A 305 13.59 -8.17 8.72
N LYS A 306 14.28 -8.90 9.57
CA LYS A 306 15.49 -9.66 9.21
C LYS A 306 15.14 -11.14 9.04
N ALA A 307 15.58 -11.76 7.93
CA ALA A 307 15.51 -13.20 7.72
C ALA A 307 16.88 -13.85 7.76
N ALA A 308 16.94 -15.10 8.26
CA ALA A 308 18.14 -15.91 8.28
C ALA A 308 18.54 -16.42 6.88
N SER A 309 19.82 -16.77 6.71
CA SER A 309 20.35 -17.32 5.45
C SER A 309 19.86 -18.74 5.16
N ASP A 310 19.52 -19.50 6.19
CA ASP A 310 19.26 -20.94 6.08
C ASP A 310 17.82 -21.32 6.49
N SER A 311 16.86 -20.38 6.34
CA SER A 311 15.49 -20.70 6.74
C SER A 311 14.86 -21.70 5.75
N THR A 312 15.14 -22.99 5.97
CA THR A 312 14.30 -24.10 5.48
C THR A 312 12.89 -24.03 6.10
N GLN A 313 12.72 -23.19 7.10
CA GLN A 313 11.48 -23.00 7.85
C GLN A 313 10.55 -22.03 7.16
N ALA A 314 9.29 -22.40 7.07
CA ALA A 314 8.25 -21.55 6.51
C ALA A 314 8.03 -20.31 7.38
N ILE A 315 8.06 -19.15 6.75
CA ILE A 315 7.73 -17.88 7.38
C ILE A 315 6.30 -17.52 7.02
N TRP A 316 5.53 -17.06 7.99
CA TRP A 316 4.13 -16.68 7.82
C TRP A 316 3.87 -15.29 8.38
N ILE A 317 3.02 -14.53 7.69
CA ILE A 317 2.41 -13.33 8.25
C ILE A 317 0.98 -13.66 8.68
N TYR A 318 0.64 -13.30 9.94
CA TYR A 318 -0.68 -13.49 10.54
C TYR A 318 -1.37 -12.16 10.76
N TYR A 319 -2.70 -12.12 10.60
CA TYR A 319 -3.54 -10.94 10.79
C TYR A 319 -5.01 -11.30 11.02
N GLY A 320 -5.85 -10.30 11.34
CA GLY A 320 -7.28 -10.50 11.59
C GLY A 320 -7.62 -10.85 13.04
N ASN A 321 -6.77 -10.44 14.01
CA ASN A 321 -7.07 -10.57 15.44
C ASN A 321 -7.39 -9.20 16.05
N PRO A 322 -8.68 -8.82 16.22
CA PRO A 322 -9.05 -7.52 16.75
C PRO A 322 -8.65 -7.28 18.21
N SER A 323 -8.37 -8.35 18.96
CA SER A 323 -7.98 -8.29 20.38
C SER A 323 -6.46 -8.19 20.57
N ALA A 324 -5.67 -8.27 19.50
CA ALA A 324 -4.23 -8.21 19.61
C ALA A 324 -3.75 -6.82 20.05
N ALA A 325 -2.78 -6.79 20.96
CA ALA A 325 -2.04 -5.58 21.29
C ALA A 325 -0.90 -5.36 20.30
N PHE A 326 -0.37 -4.12 20.25
CA PHE A 326 0.85 -3.84 19.49
C PHE A 326 2.00 -4.74 19.96
N PRO A 327 2.75 -5.35 19.02
CA PRO A 327 3.97 -6.05 19.39
C PRO A 327 5.01 -5.07 19.94
N ARG A 328 5.75 -5.48 20.95
CA ARG A 328 6.85 -4.70 21.54
C ARG A 328 8.14 -5.44 21.27
N TYR A 329 8.88 -4.98 20.29
CA TYR A 329 10.16 -5.57 19.90
C TYR A 329 11.31 -4.62 20.17
N ASP A 330 12.43 -5.14 20.68
CA ASP A 330 13.65 -4.36 20.88
C ASP A 330 14.30 -3.90 19.57
N VAL A 331 13.83 -4.44 18.44
CA VAL A 331 14.24 -3.99 17.08
C VAL A 331 14.04 -2.51 16.84
N THR A 332 13.13 -1.86 17.59
CA THR A 332 12.94 -0.41 17.55
C THR A 332 14.18 0.39 17.91
N LEU A 333 15.07 -0.16 18.76
CA LEU A 333 16.33 0.48 19.15
C LEU A 333 17.32 0.61 17.98
N VAL A 334 17.18 -0.25 16.98
CA VAL A 334 18.04 -0.29 15.77
C VAL A 334 17.24 -0.01 14.50
N ALA A 335 16.09 0.65 14.63
CA ALA A 335 15.20 0.95 13.52
C ALA A 335 15.91 1.65 12.36
N ASP A 336 16.74 2.65 12.65
CA ASP A 336 17.52 3.38 11.65
C ASP A 336 18.45 2.47 10.86
N GLN A 337 19.07 1.50 11.51
CA GLN A 337 19.97 0.54 10.85
C GLN A 337 19.17 -0.38 9.92
N LEU A 338 18.02 -0.88 10.39
CA LEU A 338 17.17 -1.77 9.60
C LEU A 338 16.53 -1.03 8.41
N PHE A 339 16.11 0.22 8.59
CA PHE A 339 15.54 1.03 7.50
C PHE A 339 16.60 1.46 6.46
N ARG A 340 17.87 1.63 6.86
CA ARG A 340 18.97 1.99 5.96
C ARG A 340 19.64 0.77 5.30
N ALA A 341 19.39 -0.43 5.80
CA ALA A 341 19.96 -1.64 5.20
C ALA A 341 19.46 -1.86 3.76
N GLU A 342 20.26 -2.54 2.96
CA GLU A 342 19.80 -3.02 1.67
C GLU A 342 18.73 -4.09 1.89
N ARG A 343 17.51 -3.80 1.48
CA ARG A 343 16.32 -4.65 1.71
C ARG A 343 15.99 -5.47 0.47
N ALA A 344 15.81 -6.76 0.62
CA ALA A 344 15.23 -7.60 -0.41
C ALA A 344 13.70 -7.52 -0.34
N ALA A 345 13.05 -7.55 -1.50
CA ALA A 345 11.61 -7.67 -1.57
C ALA A 345 11.20 -9.12 -1.27
N ALA A 346 10.46 -9.32 -0.20
CA ALA A 346 9.78 -10.57 0.09
C ALA A 346 8.34 -10.51 -0.44
N THR A 347 7.83 -11.63 -0.94
CA THR A 347 6.48 -11.72 -1.52
C THR A 347 5.56 -12.54 -0.64
N LEU A 348 4.26 -12.22 -0.72
CA LEU A 348 3.21 -12.95 -0.02
C LEU A 348 2.54 -13.94 -0.96
N GLY A 349 2.38 -15.17 -0.52
CA GLY A 349 1.58 -16.17 -1.21
C GLY A 349 0.07 -15.99 -0.97
N PRO A 350 -0.74 -16.97 -1.36
CA PRO A 350 -2.19 -16.93 -1.20
C PRO A 350 -2.59 -16.88 0.27
N GLN A 351 -3.76 -16.28 0.54
CA GLN A 351 -4.30 -16.20 1.88
C GLN A 351 -4.90 -17.54 2.31
N GLU A 352 -4.62 -17.92 3.54
CA GLU A 352 -5.21 -19.06 4.21
C GLU A 352 -5.97 -18.63 5.47
N GLY A 353 -7.11 -19.29 5.75
CA GLY A 353 -7.77 -19.18 7.04
C GLY A 353 -7.09 -20.11 8.06
N THR A 354 -6.85 -19.61 9.26
CA THR A 354 -6.26 -20.39 10.37
C THR A 354 -7.29 -21.23 11.14
N GLY A 355 -8.59 -20.98 10.91
CA GLY A 355 -9.68 -21.68 11.60
C GLY A 355 -9.62 -23.19 11.38
N SER A 356 -9.80 -23.93 12.46
CA SER A 356 -9.97 -25.38 12.46
C SER A 356 -11.07 -25.79 11.47
N LYS A 357 -10.92 -26.98 10.84
CA LYS A 357 -11.95 -27.53 9.96
C LYS A 357 -13.34 -27.58 10.65
N THR A 358 -13.38 -27.65 11.95
CA THR A 358 -14.60 -27.67 12.77
C THR A 358 -15.36 -26.33 12.73
N GLU A 359 -14.67 -25.17 12.69
CA GLU A 359 -15.35 -23.87 12.58
C GLU A 359 -15.91 -23.61 11.18
N ARG A 360 -15.30 -24.17 10.14
CA ARG A 360 -15.85 -24.10 8.76
C ARG A 360 -17.18 -24.82 8.63
N ILE A 361 -17.36 -25.94 9.37
CA ILE A 361 -18.61 -26.71 9.39
C ILE A 361 -19.69 -25.96 10.13
N THR A 362 -19.36 -25.28 11.25
CA THR A 362 -20.34 -24.48 12.03
C THR A 362 -20.79 -23.22 11.27
N GLN A 363 -19.93 -22.56 10.50
CA GLN A 363 -20.34 -21.40 9.69
C GLN A 363 -21.25 -21.77 8.51
N THR A 364 -21.07 -22.93 7.90
CA THR A 364 -21.95 -23.45 6.85
C THR A 364 -23.28 -23.95 7.41
N LEU A 365 -23.31 -24.42 8.66
CA LEU A 365 -24.51 -24.90 9.33
C LEU A 365 -25.36 -23.78 9.94
N SER A 366 -24.81 -22.60 10.22
CA SER A 366 -25.57 -21.53 10.90
C SER A 366 -26.75 -20.98 10.07
N GLY A 367 -26.68 -21.04 8.75
CA GLY A 367 -27.83 -20.73 7.88
C GLY A 367 -28.96 -21.76 7.94
N SER A 368 -28.60 -23.05 8.00
CA SER A 368 -29.54 -24.16 8.07
C SER A 368 -29.99 -24.47 9.51
N ALA A 369 -29.17 -24.19 10.52
CA ALA A 369 -29.45 -24.43 11.94
C ALA A 369 -30.67 -23.66 12.41
N ARG A 370 -30.99 -22.50 11.85
CA ARG A 370 -32.19 -21.73 12.16
C ARG A 370 -33.47 -22.48 11.76
N TYR A 371 -33.49 -23.11 10.60
CA TYR A 371 -34.64 -23.89 10.14
C TYR A 371 -34.77 -25.21 10.89
N ILE A 372 -33.64 -25.85 11.24
CA ILE A 372 -33.60 -27.08 12.05
C ILE A 372 -34.12 -26.78 13.47
N PHE A 373 -33.71 -25.67 14.09
CA PHE A 373 -34.20 -25.25 15.40
C PHE A 373 -35.70 -25.04 15.39
N TRP A 374 -36.25 -24.30 14.42
CA TRP A 374 -37.71 -24.08 14.32
C TRP A 374 -38.47 -25.36 13.99
N GLY A 375 -37.89 -26.29 13.22
CA GLY A 375 -38.44 -27.61 12.94
C GLY A 375 -38.56 -28.47 14.21
N ILE A 376 -37.50 -28.54 15.01
CA ILE A 376 -37.49 -29.29 16.29
C ILE A 376 -38.48 -28.66 17.30
N LEU A 377 -38.48 -27.33 17.41
CA LEU A 377 -39.41 -26.64 18.30
C LEU A 377 -40.87 -26.89 17.90
N GLY A 378 -41.19 -26.86 16.59
CA GLY A 378 -42.51 -27.19 16.06
C GLY A 378 -42.92 -28.62 16.39
N LEU A 379 -42.00 -29.59 16.30
CA LEU A 379 -42.24 -31.00 16.59
C LEU A 379 -42.51 -31.22 18.09
N VAL A 380 -41.79 -30.55 18.97
CA VAL A 380 -41.98 -30.58 20.42
C VAL A 380 -43.34 -29.98 20.80
N VAL A 381 -43.72 -28.83 20.21
CA VAL A 381 -45.03 -28.19 20.46
C VAL A 381 -46.16 -29.08 19.97
N ALA A 382 -46.05 -29.68 18.78
CA ALA A 382 -47.05 -30.63 18.26
C ALA A 382 -47.19 -31.88 19.15
N GLY A 383 -46.08 -32.41 19.66
CA GLY A 383 -46.07 -33.53 20.61
C GLY A 383 -46.75 -33.19 21.92
N LEU A 384 -46.50 -31.98 22.45
CA LEU A 384 -47.18 -31.51 23.67
C LEU A 384 -48.67 -31.30 23.46
N LEU A 385 -49.12 -30.77 22.35
CA LEU A 385 -50.52 -30.60 22.00
C LEU A 385 -51.26 -31.94 21.85
N LEU A 386 -50.59 -32.95 21.26
CA LEU A 386 -51.12 -34.31 21.17
C LEU A 386 -51.24 -34.96 22.56
N LEU A 387 -50.31 -34.77 23.45
CA LEU A 387 -50.35 -35.26 24.83
C LEU A 387 -51.50 -34.59 25.61
N ILE A 388 -51.64 -33.26 25.47
CA ILE A 388 -52.73 -32.51 26.11
C ILE A 388 -54.10 -32.95 25.55
N SER A 389 -54.23 -33.17 24.24
CA SER A 389 -55.47 -33.64 23.63
C SER A 389 -55.85 -35.05 24.06
N ARG A 390 -54.90 -35.89 24.46
CA ARG A 390 -55.15 -37.23 24.99
C ARG A 390 -55.49 -37.24 26.49
N LEU A 391 -55.09 -36.22 27.23
CA LEU A 391 -55.35 -36.08 28.68
C LEU A 391 -56.65 -35.33 29.00
N LEU A 392 -57.22 -34.63 28.03
CA LEU A 392 -58.52 -34.00 28.19
C LEU A 392 -59.65 -35.07 28.20
N PRO A 393 -60.43 -35.19 29.23
CA PRO A 393 -61.54 -36.13 29.26
C PRO A 393 -62.59 -35.77 28.20
N ARG A 394 -62.92 -36.74 27.35
CA ARG A 394 -64.07 -36.67 26.43
C ARG A 394 -65.35 -36.52 27.25
N ASN A 395 -65.86 -35.31 27.37
CA ASN A 395 -67.21 -35.14 27.86
C ASN A 395 -68.16 -35.74 26.83
N GLN A 396 -68.90 -36.82 27.31
CA GLN A 396 -70.10 -37.31 26.65
C GLN A 396 -71.24 -36.36 26.88
#